data_c99b04b0aeb341502de3cd4f55e9df5f
#
_entry.id   c99b04b0aeb341502de3cd4f55e9df5f
#
_cell.length_a   1.000
_cell.length_b   1.000
_cell.length_c   1.000
_cell.angle_alpha   90.00
_cell.angle_beta   90.00
_cell.angle_gamma   90.00
#
_symmetry.space_group_name_H-M   'P 1'
#
loop_
_entity.id
_entity.type
_entity.pdbx_description
1 polymer ?
#
loop_
_entity_poly.entity_id
_entity_poly.type
_entity_poly.pdbx_seq_one_letter_code
_entity_poly.pdbx_strand_id
1 'polypeptide(L)'
;MSYEARYHFGLGVRLADVVDFLELLGCRKESTSLFFGGPNTVMAFGWWETRDYQSRTGLYLHIDKIDDGHAIYLRSRAGRSYWDVRKLNEIVRALRKRFGGYFQTDFGRNRYFPLPEHMPSPSEAGCELALGQFESALQLARIYLNARQFTGSPFSILPSDFHSHLTALQVQLDPHLLSNHLLLPFLVSAMEDYYKTAFIAIFRDSLKKESVLRNARLSAHDLSEISNGNLGVEEAFAKSLSFQSPRLIVEHFRRLDSQIDLLSVQRKPIARQTVSIFDSLEQLVMRRHAFIHQGHIGADLTDKALERWLDHLSVVGRRVHGHFAATYGWPIDAQTPTV
;
A
#
# COMPACT_ATOMS: atom_id res chain seq x y z
N MET A 1 11.79 -10.95 -7.50
CA MET A 1 12.38 -10.71 -8.85
C MET A 1 11.43 -9.81 -9.64
N SER A 2 11.93 -8.85 -10.43
CA SER A 2 11.16 -8.07 -11.39
C SER A 2 11.02 -8.84 -12.70
N TYR A 3 9.98 -8.56 -13.50
CA TYR A 3 9.91 -8.99 -14.90
C TYR A 3 10.36 -7.83 -15.77
N GLU A 4 11.23 -8.12 -16.75
CA GLU A 4 11.80 -7.11 -17.63
C GLU A 4 11.65 -7.54 -19.10
N ALA A 5 11.22 -6.60 -19.95
CA ALA A 5 11.16 -6.78 -21.37
C ALA A 5 11.88 -5.63 -22.07
N ARG A 6 12.68 -5.94 -23.08
CA ARG A 6 13.30 -4.97 -23.98
C ARG A 6 12.68 -5.12 -25.36
N TYR A 7 12.03 -4.06 -25.82
CA TYR A 7 11.37 -4.05 -27.12
C TYR A 7 12.20 -3.24 -28.13
N HIS A 8 12.46 -3.85 -29.28
CA HIS A 8 13.18 -3.25 -30.41
C HIS A 8 12.21 -3.00 -31.56
N PHE A 9 12.16 -1.77 -32.03
CA PHE A 9 11.27 -1.38 -33.13
C PHE A 9 11.72 -1.95 -34.46
N GLY A 10 10.77 -2.02 -35.41
CA GLY A 10 11.06 -2.15 -36.83
C GLY A 10 11.69 -0.86 -37.39
N LEU A 11 12.19 -0.93 -38.60
CA LEU A 11 12.80 0.20 -39.28
C LEU A 11 11.76 1.31 -39.55
N GLY A 12 12.17 2.57 -39.42
CA GLY A 12 11.36 3.74 -39.82
C GLY A 12 10.28 4.17 -38.80
N VAL A 13 10.28 3.63 -37.59
CA VAL A 13 9.31 4.03 -36.54
C VAL A 13 9.72 5.38 -35.93
N ARG A 14 8.81 6.35 -35.95
CA ARG A 14 9.04 7.67 -35.35
C ARG A 14 8.77 7.63 -33.85
N LEU A 15 9.62 8.28 -33.07
CA LEU A 15 9.47 8.36 -31.62
C LEU A 15 8.12 8.95 -31.19
N ALA A 16 7.62 9.99 -31.87
CA ALA A 16 6.34 10.61 -31.58
C ALA A 16 5.17 9.61 -31.67
N ASP A 17 5.15 8.77 -32.72
CA ASP A 17 4.09 7.77 -32.89
C ASP A 17 4.10 6.72 -31.76
N VAL A 18 5.28 6.41 -31.23
CA VAL A 18 5.44 5.49 -30.09
C VAL A 18 4.91 6.12 -28.82
N VAL A 19 5.25 7.39 -28.58
CA VAL A 19 4.78 8.16 -27.40
C VAL A 19 3.26 8.23 -27.38
N ASP A 20 2.64 8.66 -28.48
CA ASP A 20 1.19 8.76 -28.60
C ASP A 20 0.51 7.40 -28.39
N PHE A 21 1.14 6.34 -28.90
CA PHE A 21 0.60 4.99 -28.74
C PHE A 21 0.70 4.47 -27.30
N LEU A 22 1.78 4.78 -26.57
CA LEU A 22 1.91 4.42 -25.16
C LEU A 22 0.87 5.16 -24.30
N GLU A 23 0.61 6.44 -24.60
CA GLU A 23 -0.45 7.22 -23.93
C GLU A 23 -1.84 6.62 -24.21
N LEU A 24 -2.10 6.19 -25.44
CA LEU A 24 -3.34 5.48 -25.80
C LEU A 24 -3.50 4.17 -25.04
N LEU A 25 -2.41 3.48 -24.70
CA LEU A 25 -2.42 2.27 -23.86
C LEU A 25 -2.59 2.57 -22.37
N GLY A 26 -2.76 3.85 -21.99
CA GLY A 26 -2.94 4.30 -20.61
C GLY A 26 -1.65 4.55 -19.84
N CYS A 27 -0.50 4.53 -20.51
CA CYS A 27 0.76 4.93 -19.90
C CYS A 27 0.83 6.45 -19.75
N ARG A 28 1.32 6.93 -18.61
CA ARG A 28 1.48 8.36 -18.33
C ARG A 28 2.95 8.72 -18.34
N LYS A 29 3.29 9.87 -18.92
CA LYS A 29 4.66 10.40 -18.85
C LYS A 29 5.07 10.67 -17.42
N GLU A 30 6.28 10.24 -17.10
CA GLU A 30 6.93 10.44 -15.81
C GLU A 30 8.19 11.30 -15.98
N SER A 31 8.61 11.94 -14.89
CA SER A 31 9.92 12.56 -14.90
C SER A 31 10.99 11.48 -15.02
N THR A 32 11.97 11.68 -15.92
CA THR A 32 13.15 10.80 -16.01
C THR A 32 13.91 10.91 -14.69
N SER A 33 13.72 9.94 -13.79
CA SER A 33 14.48 9.89 -12.55
C SER A 33 15.72 9.04 -12.75
N LEU A 34 16.82 9.44 -12.13
CA LEU A 34 18.10 8.71 -12.15
C LEU A 34 18.01 7.24 -11.69
N PHE A 35 16.89 6.86 -11.08
CA PHE A 35 16.66 5.50 -10.57
C PHE A 35 16.11 4.51 -11.61
N PHE A 36 15.56 5.00 -12.73
CA PHE A 36 14.84 4.14 -13.68
C PHE A 36 15.30 4.24 -15.13
N GLY A 37 16.22 5.15 -15.42
CA GLY A 37 16.79 5.30 -16.75
C GLY A 37 18.31 5.48 -16.72
N GLY A 38 18.97 5.08 -17.78
CA GLY A 38 20.41 5.33 -18.00
C GLY A 38 20.63 6.68 -18.69
N PRO A 39 21.90 7.03 -19.01
CA PRO A 39 22.23 8.26 -19.69
C PRO A 39 21.61 8.39 -21.09
N ASN A 40 21.17 7.29 -21.68
CA ASN A 40 20.55 7.25 -23.00
C ASN A 40 19.02 7.35 -22.96
N THR A 41 18.41 7.45 -21.77
CA THR A 41 16.95 7.52 -21.61
C THR A 41 16.43 8.87 -22.07
N VAL A 42 15.57 8.85 -23.08
CA VAL A 42 14.93 10.05 -23.65
C VAL A 42 13.58 10.34 -23.01
N MET A 43 12.83 9.31 -22.61
CA MET A 43 11.49 9.44 -21.99
C MET A 43 11.24 8.32 -21.02
N ALA A 44 10.42 8.61 -19.99
CA ALA A 44 9.93 7.63 -19.04
C ALA A 44 8.41 7.68 -18.92
N PHE A 45 7.80 6.52 -18.64
CA PHE A 45 6.36 6.35 -18.46
C PHE A 45 6.09 5.43 -17.28
N GLY A 46 4.92 5.63 -16.66
CA GLY A 46 4.35 4.74 -15.68
C GLY A 46 2.95 4.30 -16.09
N TRP A 47 2.56 3.12 -15.66
CA TRP A 47 1.19 2.66 -15.71
C TRP A 47 0.78 2.13 -14.35
N TRP A 48 -0.31 2.68 -13.82
CA TRP A 48 -0.97 2.26 -12.59
C TRP A 48 -2.47 2.33 -12.76
N GLU A 49 -3.14 1.22 -12.54
CA GLU A 49 -4.59 1.18 -12.47
C GLU A 49 -5.00 0.73 -11.06
N THR A 50 -5.32 1.72 -10.24
CA THR A 50 -5.70 1.49 -8.84
C THR A 50 -7.21 1.55 -8.61
N ARG A 51 -7.96 2.12 -9.54
CA ARG A 51 -9.41 2.33 -9.40
C ARG A 51 -10.15 1.01 -9.19
N ASP A 52 -9.76 -0.03 -9.92
CA ASP A 52 -10.33 -1.38 -9.84
C ASP A 52 -9.37 -2.38 -9.18
N TYR A 53 -8.36 -1.88 -8.47
CA TYR A 53 -7.32 -2.68 -7.81
C TYR A 53 -6.54 -3.62 -8.75
N GLN A 54 -6.52 -3.30 -10.03
CA GLN A 54 -5.86 -4.14 -11.04
C GLN A 54 -4.35 -4.10 -10.94
N SER A 55 -3.78 -2.98 -10.49
CA SER A 55 -2.34 -2.85 -10.34
C SER A 55 -1.93 -2.84 -8.87
N ARG A 56 -0.94 -3.64 -8.51
CA ARG A 56 -0.34 -3.62 -7.18
C ARG A 56 0.94 -2.78 -7.13
N THR A 57 1.79 -2.89 -8.15
CA THR A 57 3.10 -2.22 -8.18
C THR A 57 3.27 -1.29 -9.37
N GLY A 58 2.38 -1.37 -10.34
CA GLY A 58 2.50 -0.65 -11.59
C GLY A 58 3.57 -1.21 -12.53
N LEU A 59 3.66 -0.56 -13.67
CA LEU A 59 4.70 -0.80 -14.67
C LEU A 59 5.51 0.48 -14.88
N TYR A 60 6.81 0.31 -15.05
CA TYR A 60 7.71 1.36 -15.48
C TYR A 60 8.19 1.06 -16.90
N LEU A 61 8.19 2.10 -17.72
CA LEU A 61 8.69 2.04 -19.06
C LEU A 61 9.66 3.19 -19.27
N HIS A 62 10.73 2.95 -20.00
CA HIS A 62 11.56 4.04 -20.50
C HIS A 62 11.99 3.75 -21.93
N ILE A 63 12.17 4.82 -22.69
CA ILE A 63 12.63 4.77 -24.07
C ILE A 63 14.07 5.23 -24.07
N ASP A 64 14.96 4.35 -24.54
CA ASP A 64 16.37 4.66 -24.72
C ASP A 64 16.70 4.86 -26.19
N LYS A 65 17.63 5.80 -26.43
CA LYS A 65 18.29 5.94 -27.74
C LYS A 65 19.35 4.85 -27.83
N ILE A 66 19.33 4.10 -28.93
CA ILE A 66 20.30 3.07 -29.29
C ILE A 66 20.91 3.39 -30.66
N ASP A 67 21.97 2.72 -31.04
CA ASP A 67 22.69 3.00 -32.30
C ASP A 67 21.81 2.96 -33.54
N ASP A 68 20.87 2.00 -33.60
CA ASP A 68 19.96 1.79 -34.72
C ASP A 68 18.54 2.39 -34.46
N GLY A 69 18.40 3.39 -33.58
CA GLY A 69 17.12 4.05 -33.32
C GLY A 69 16.74 4.12 -31.84
N HIS A 70 15.63 3.48 -31.47
CA HIS A 70 15.11 3.49 -30.11
C HIS A 70 14.73 2.08 -29.64
N ALA A 71 14.84 1.85 -28.33
CA ALA A 71 14.29 0.67 -27.67
C ALA A 71 13.44 1.08 -26.48
N ILE A 72 12.40 0.29 -26.16
CA ILE A 72 11.61 0.46 -24.92
C ILE A 72 12.01 -0.62 -23.94
N TYR A 73 12.28 -0.20 -22.72
CA TYR A 73 12.41 -1.08 -21.57
C TYR A 73 11.11 -1.03 -20.77
N LEU A 74 10.56 -2.19 -20.48
CA LEU A 74 9.36 -2.36 -19.66
C LEU A 74 9.73 -3.17 -18.44
N ARG A 75 9.31 -2.74 -17.28
CA ARG A 75 9.63 -3.40 -16.02
C ARG A 75 8.44 -3.42 -15.08
N SER A 76 8.15 -4.59 -14.48
CA SER A 76 7.32 -4.70 -13.29
C SER A 76 8.20 -4.79 -12.04
N ARG A 77 7.69 -4.36 -10.88
CA ARG A 77 8.40 -4.54 -9.59
C ARG A 77 8.23 -5.96 -9.05
N ALA A 78 9.06 -6.31 -8.08
CA ALA A 78 8.80 -7.46 -7.21
C ALA A 78 7.46 -7.20 -6.46
N GLY A 79 6.67 -8.25 -6.27
CA GLY A 79 5.33 -8.12 -5.67
C GLY A 79 4.24 -7.66 -6.64
N ARG A 80 4.50 -7.73 -7.95
CA ARG A 80 3.53 -7.46 -9.01
C ARG A 80 2.27 -8.33 -8.88
N SER A 81 1.13 -7.76 -9.28
CA SER A 81 -0.13 -8.49 -9.38
C SER A 81 -0.23 -9.29 -10.70
N TYR A 82 -1.22 -10.19 -10.78
CA TYR A 82 -1.64 -10.79 -12.05
C TYR A 82 -1.87 -9.73 -13.13
N TRP A 83 -2.52 -8.64 -12.78
CA TRP A 83 -2.87 -7.56 -13.70
C TRP A 83 -1.65 -6.76 -14.20
N ASP A 84 -0.64 -6.56 -13.36
CA ASP A 84 0.63 -5.94 -13.79
C ASP A 84 1.31 -6.77 -14.88
N VAL A 85 1.36 -8.12 -14.71
CA VAL A 85 1.94 -9.03 -15.70
C VAL A 85 1.10 -9.06 -16.98
N ARG A 86 -0.22 -9.12 -16.85
CA ARG A 86 -1.14 -9.08 -17.99
C ARG A 86 -0.96 -7.80 -18.80
N LYS A 87 -0.89 -6.64 -18.13
CA LYS A 87 -0.69 -5.34 -18.78
C LYS A 87 0.66 -5.24 -19.47
N LEU A 88 1.72 -5.75 -18.86
CA LEU A 88 3.04 -5.81 -19.46
C LEU A 88 3.00 -6.61 -20.78
N ASN A 89 2.40 -7.79 -20.76
CA ASN A 89 2.21 -8.61 -21.96
C ASN A 89 1.33 -7.91 -23.02
N GLU A 90 0.29 -7.20 -22.60
CA GLU A 90 -0.60 -6.42 -23.46
C GLU A 90 0.17 -5.32 -24.20
N ILE A 91 0.95 -4.51 -23.48
CA ILE A 91 1.74 -3.43 -24.07
C ILE A 91 2.73 -4.00 -25.09
N VAL A 92 3.48 -5.03 -24.74
CA VAL A 92 4.46 -5.66 -25.65
C VAL A 92 3.77 -6.21 -26.91
N ARG A 93 2.60 -6.85 -26.74
CA ARG A 93 1.82 -7.38 -27.87
C ARG A 93 1.30 -6.26 -28.78
N ALA A 94 0.79 -5.18 -28.19
CA ALA A 94 0.27 -4.03 -28.89
C ALA A 94 1.36 -3.30 -29.68
N LEU A 95 2.53 -3.08 -29.07
CA LEU A 95 3.70 -2.50 -29.74
C LEU A 95 4.12 -3.34 -30.94
N ARG A 96 4.21 -4.67 -30.78
CA ARG A 96 4.59 -5.57 -31.86
C ARG A 96 3.59 -5.57 -33.01
N LYS A 97 2.30 -5.52 -32.69
CA LYS A 97 1.21 -5.46 -33.70
C LYS A 97 1.26 -4.15 -34.46
N ARG A 98 1.57 -3.03 -33.80
CA ARG A 98 1.53 -1.69 -34.39
C ARG A 98 2.80 -1.33 -35.17
N PHE A 99 3.97 -1.66 -34.62
CA PHE A 99 5.26 -1.19 -35.10
C PHE A 99 6.18 -2.29 -35.63
N GLY A 100 5.76 -3.55 -35.59
CA GLY A 100 6.65 -4.66 -35.95
C GLY A 100 7.80 -4.81 -34.96
N GLY A 101 8.92 -5.42 -35.40
CA GLY A 101 10.09 -5.62 -34.55
C GLY A 101 9.99 -6.85 -33.63
N TYR A 102 10.76 -6.86 -32.54
CA TYR A 102 10.81 -7.97 -31.62
C TYR A 102 11.02 -7.48 -30.17
N PHE A 103 10.77 -8.36 -29.24
CA PHE A 103 11.09 -8.12 -27.84
C PHE A 103 11.90 -9.28 -27.25
N GLN A 104 12.67 -8.96 -26.23
CA GLN A 104 13.48 -9.90 -25.46
C GLN A 104 12.99 -9.85 -24.00
N THR A 105 12.75 -11.03 -23.40
CA THR A 105 12.43 -11.19 -21.97
C THR A 105 13.40 -12.21 -21.37
N ASP A 106 13.32 -12.39 -20.04
CA ASP A 106 14.04 -13.46 -19.34
C ASP A 106 13.67 -14.87 -19.86
N PHE A 107 12.53 -15.01 -20.51
CA PHE A 107 12.03 -16.28 -21.10
C PHE A 107 12.46 -16.46 -22.56
N GLY A 108 13.11 -15.47 -23.15
CA GLY A 108 13.65 -15.52 -24.51
C GLY A 108 12.99 -14.53 -25.49
N ARG A 109 13.46 -14.56 -26.74
CA ARG A 109 12.98 -13.66 -27.79
C ARG A 109 11.56 -13.97 -28.19
N ASN A 110 10.71 -12.92 -28.20
CA ASN A 110 9.27 -12.99 -28.51
C ASN A 110 8.47 -13.93 -27.61
N ARG A 111 8.96 -14.22 -26.40
CA ARG A 111 8.24 -15.00 -25.40
C ARG A 111 7.63 -14.10 -24.35
N TYR A 112 6.33 -14.24 -24.13
CA TYR A 112 5.58 -13.49 -23.12
C TYR A 112 5.88 -14.03 -21.73
N PHE A 113 5.61 -13.20 -20.72
CA PHE A 113 5.68 -13.62 -19.32
C PHE A 113 4.54 -14.59 -19.01
N PRO A 114 4.81 -15.66 -18.29
CA PRO A 114 3.75 -16.57 -17.83
C PRO A 114 2.83 -15.81 -16.87
N LEU A 115 1.53 -15.96 -17.10
CA LEU A 115 0.53 -15.44 -16.16
C LEU A 115 0.38 -16.44 -15.02
N PRO A 116 0.19 -16.01 -13.77
CA PRO A 116 -0.23 -16.87 -12.69
C PRO A 116 -1.52 -17.62 -13.08
N GLU A 117 -1.65 -18.87 -12.63
CA GLU A 117 -2.83 -19.69 -12.92
C GLU A 117 -4.11 -19.09 -12.32
N HIS A 118 -3.97 -18.49 -11.13
CA HIS A 118 -5.07 -17.83 -10.44
C HIS A 118 -5.22 -16.38 -10.89
N MET A 119 -6.40 -16.01 -11.34
CA MET A 119 -6.81 -14.65 -11.61
C MET A 119 -7.55 -14.12 -10.36
N PRO A 120 -6.99 -13.17 -9.62
CA PRO A 120 -7.61 -12.67 -8.40
C PRO A 120 -8.94 -11.98 -8.71
N SER A 121 -9.91 -12.13 -7.81
CA SER A 121 -11.13 -11.32 -7.85
C SER A 121 -10.83 -9.85 -7.52
N PRO A 122 -11.71 -8.89 -7.89
CA PRO A 122 -11.51 -7.49 -7.51
C PRO A 122 -11.39 -7.30 -5.99
N SER A 123 -12.17 -8.03 -5.19
CA SER A 123 -12.10 -7.98 -3.72
C SER A 123 -10.77 -8.52 -3.20
N GLU A 124 -10.28 -9.62 -3.76
CA GLU A 124 -8.97 -10.20 -3.42
C GLU A 124 -7.85 -9.21 -3.74
N ALA A 125 -7.80 -8.73 -4.99
CA ALA A 125 -6.79 -7.76 -5.43
C ALA A 125 -6.82 -6.46 -4.60
N GLY A 126 -8.00 -5.98 -4.23
CA GLY A 126 -8.16 -4.81 -3.37
C GLY A 126 -7.68 -5.03 -1.95
N CYS A 127 -7.94 -6.20 -1.35
CA CYS A 127 -7.43 -6.55 -0.03
C CYS A 127 -5.91 -6.78 -0.02
N GLU A 128 -5.35 -7.36 -1.09
CA GLU A 128 -3.90 -7.48 -1.26
C GLU A 128 -3.23 -6.11 -1.39
N LEU A 129 -3.82 -5.21 -2.19
CA LEU A 129 -3.34 -3.84 -2.33
C LEU A 129 -3.35 -3.12 -0.98
N ALA A 130 -4.44 -3.23 -0.22
CA ALA A 130 -4.57 -2.64 1.11
C ALA A 130 -3.47 -3.13 2.06
N LEU A 131 -3.21 -4.45 2.09
CA LEU A 131 -2.14 -5.03 2.90
C LEU A 131 -0.77 -4.53 2.46
N GLY A 132 -0.49 -4.52 1.15
CA GLY A 132 0.79 -4.05 0.60
C GLY A 132 1.07 -2.58 0.92
N GLN A 133 0.06 -1.70 0.83
CA GLN A 133 0.16 -0.28 1.22
C GLN A 133 0.41 -0.13 2.72
N PHE A 134 -0.29 -0.91 3.54
CA PHE A 134 -0.11 -0.92 4.99
C PHE A 134 1.30 -1.36 5.39
N GLU A 135 1.79 -2.48 4.87
CA GLU A 135 3.15 -2.95 5.13
C GLU A 135 4.22 -1.95 4.66
N SER A 136 3.98 -1.28 3.52
CA SER A 136 4.87 -0.22 3.03
C SER A 136 4.90 0.98 3.97
N ALA A 137 3.76 1.39 4.53
CA ALA A 137 3.69 2.47 5.52
C ALA A 137 4.44 2.10 6.81
N LEU A 138 4.27 0.86 7.31
CA LEU A 138 5.02 0.37 8.47
C LEU A 138 6.53 0.32 8.19
N GLN A 139 6.93 -0.07 7.00
CA GLN A 139 8.34 -0.09 6.59
C GLN A 139 8.95 1.31 6.53
N LEU A 140 8.21 2.31 6.06
CA LEU A 140 8.67 3.72 6.09
C LEU A 140 8.92 4.20 7.52
N ALA A 141 8.03 3.86 8.46
CA ALA A 141 8.23 4.17 9.87
C ALA A 141 9.49 3.49 10.44
N ARG A 142 9.77 2.23 10.08
CA ARG A 142 10.99 1.51 10.49
C ARG A 142 12.25 2.16 9.91
N ILE A 143 12.23 2.53 8.63
CA ILE A 143 13.34 3.22 7.97
C ILE A 143 13.63 4.53 8.70
N TYR A 144 12.59 5.30 9.04
CA TYR A 144 12.75 6.54 9.79
C TYR A 144 13.37 6.31 11.18
N LEU A 145 12.88 5.31 11.94
CA LEU A 145 13.44 4.95 13.24
C LEU A 145 14.91 4.58 13.16
N ASN A 146 15.28 3.75 12.18
CA ASN A 146 16.66 3.34 11.97
C ASN A 146 17.55 4.52 11.56
N ALA A 147 17.08 5.37 10.65
CA ALA A 147 17.86 6.50 10.16
C ALA A 147 18.22 7.50 11.27
N ARG A 148 17.29 7.77 12.19
CA ARG A 148 17.54 8.72 13.28
C ARG A 148 18.45 8.19 14.40
N GLN A 149 18.65 6.87 14.53
CA GLN A 149 19.59 6.30 15.50
C GLN A 149 21.03 6.76 15.27
N PHE A 150 21.36 7.21 14.04
CA PHE A 150 22.66 7.75 13.70
C PHE A 150 22.83 9.23 14.11
N THR A 151 21.77 9.92 14.48
CA THR A 151 21.79 11.32 14.89
C THR A 151 21.79 11.45 16.41
N GLY A 152 22.81 11.07 17.15
CA GLY A 152 22.87 11.00 18.61
C GLY A 152 21.98 12.01 19.38
N SER A 153 21.51 11.66 20.57
CA SER A 153 20.66 12.55 21.39
C SER A 153 21.42 13.83 21.72
N PRO A 154 20.88 15.03 21.40
CA PRO A 154 21.52 16.30 21.76
C PRO A 154 21.68 16.48 23.29
N PHE A 155 20.96 15.67 24.10
CA PHE A 155 21.02 15.70 25.55
C PHE A 155 22.12 14.85 26.16
N SER A 156 22.82 14.01 25.38
CA SER A 156 23.99 13.24 25.86
C SER A 156 25.19 14.11 26.26
N ILE A 157 25.12 15.41 25.98
CA ILE A 157 26.20 16.39 26.22
C ILE A 157 26.00 17.14 27.56
N LEU A 158 24.85 16.99 28.24
CA LEU A 158 24.57 17.70 29.49
C LEU A 158 25.23 17.00 30.70
N PRO A 159 25.85 17.75 31.62
CA PRO A 159 26.43 17.19 32.84
C PRO A 159 25.40 16.46 33.70
N SER A 160 25.81 15.37 34.34
CA SER A 160 24.95 14.49 35.15
C SER A 160 24.22 15.17 36.29
N ASP A 161 24.76 16.27 36.80
CA ASP A 161 24.21 16.98 37.96
C ASP A 161 22.97 17.82 37.61
N PHE A 162 22.72 18.07 36.32
CA PHE A 162 21.51 18.77 35.81
C PHE A 162 20.28 17.88 35.72
N HIS A 163 20.46 16.56 35.85
CA HIS A 163 19.40 15.59 35.57
C HIS A 163 18.29 15.52 36.62
N SER A 164 18.54 15.90 37.87
CA SER A 164 17.58 15.64 38.97
C SER A 164 16.39 16.63 39.04
N HIS A 165 16.51 17.84 38.50
CA HIS A 165 15.46 18.85 38.56
C HIS A 165 14.72 19.11 37.25
N LEU A 166 15.17 18.55 36.13
CA LEU A 166 14.63 18.81 34.81
C LEU A 166 13.98 17.60 34.17
N THR A 167 13.76 16.50 34.90
CA THR A 167 13.28 15.23 34.32
C THR A 167 11.98 15.38 33.54
N ALA A 168 11.01 16.15 34.00
CA ALA A 168 9.75 16.37 33.31
C ALA A 168 9.92 17.23 32.04
N LEU A 169 10.77 18.27 32.11
CA LEU A 169 11.12 19.12 30.97
C LEU A 169 12.00 18.37 29.95
N GLN A 170 12.91 17.52 30.41
CA GLN A 170 13.75 16.70 29.53
C GLN A 170 12.92 15.71 28.74
N VAL A 171 11.91 15.08 29.33
CA VAL A 171 10.99 14.16 28.62
C VAL A 171 10.20 14.91 27.55
N GLN A 172 9.74 16.14 27.85
CA GLN A 172 9.01 16.95 26.87
C GLN A 172 9.90 17.51 25.74
N LEU A 173 11.18 17.68 26.01
CA LEU A 173 12.16 18.24 25.06
C LEU A 173 13.00 17.15 24.38
N ASP A 174 12.82 15.86 24.72
CA ASP A 174 13.51 14.77 24.04
C ASP A 174 12.99 14.61 22.60
N PRO A 175 13.83 14.94 21.59
CA PRO A 175 13.42 14.85 20.19
C PRO A 175 13.01 13.44 19.76
N HIS A 176 13.58 12.41 20.39
CA HIS A 176 13.23 11.01 20.09
C HIS A 176 11.83 10.68 20.62
N LEU A 177 11.53 11.03 21.87
CA LEU A 177 10.19 10.82 22.44
C LEU A 177 9.14 11.63 21.68
N LEU A 178 9.41 12.91 21.40
CA LEU A 178 8.50 13.74 20.60
C LEU A 178 8.25 13.11 19.23
N SER A 179 9.30 12.70 18.54
CA SER A 179 9.14 12.11 17.20
C SER A 179 8.45 10.74 17.24
N ASN A 180 8.59 9.95 18.32
CA ASN A 180 7.82 8.73 18.53
C ASN A 180 6.32 9.02 18.64
N HIS A 181 5.96 10.07 19.38
CA HIS A 181 4.57 10.50 19.50
C HIS A 181 4.00 11.05 18.19
N LEU A 182 4.82 11.76 17.38
CA LEU A 182 4.44 12.20 16.04
C LEU A 182 4.20 11.06 15.06
N LEU A 183 4.80 9.89 15.27
CA LEU A 183 4.51 8.69 14.48
C LEU A 183 3.19 8.01 14.83
N LEU A 184 2.62 8.23 16.03
CA LEU A 184 1.33 7.62 16.41
C LEU A 184 0.18 7.97 15.44
N PRO A 185 -0.05 9.26 15.09
CA PRO A 185 -1.05 9.61 14.08
C PRO A 185 -0.83 8.93 12.73
N PHE A 186 0.43 8.83 12.29
CA PHE A 186 0.77 8.16 11.04
C PHE A 186 0.40 6.66 11.09
N LEU A 187 0.73 5.96 12.19
CA LEU A 187 0.41 4.54 12.35
C LEU A 187 -1.11 4.29 12.42
N VAL A 188 -1.84 5.15 13.13
CA VAL A 188 -3.31 5.05 13.18
C VAL A 188 -3.91 5.32 11.80
N SER A 189 -3.44 6.34 11.08
CA SER A 189 -3.91 6.62 9.72
C SER A 189 -3.60 5.47 8.76
N ALA A 190 -2.43 4.85 8.84
CA ALA A 190 -2.09 3.69 8.04
C ALA A 190 -3.02 2.50 8.33
N MET A 191 -3.36 2.27 9.60
CA MET A 191 -4.33 1.26 10.01
C MET A 191 -5.74 1.58 9.48
N GLU A 192 -6.19 2.83 9.60
CA GLU A 192 -7.48 3.28 9.07
C GLU A 192 -7.58 3.06 7.56
N ASP A 193 -6.56 3.46 6.82
CA ASP A 193 -6.51 3.29 5.37
C ASP A 193 -6.52 1.82 4.96
N TYR A 194 -5.81 0.96 5.70
CA TYR A 194 -5.84 -0.47 5.48
C TYR A 194 -7.25 -1.04 5.60
N TYR A 195 -7.91 -0.81 6.73
CA TYR A 195 -9.25 -1.34 6.95
C TYR A 195 -10.29 -0.73 6.01
N LYS A 196 -10.19 0.57 5.74
CA LYS A 196 -11.08 1.26 4.81
C LYS A 196 -10.95 0.73 3.39
N THR A 197 -9.72 0.55 2.89
CA THR A 197 -9.47 0.03 1.54
C THR A 197 -9.95 -1.41 1.41
N ALA A 198 -9.64 -2.27 2.40
CA ALA A 198 -10.13 -3.64 2.43
C ALA A 198 -11.67 -3.69 2.52
N PHE A 199 -12.30 -2.81 3.32
CA PHE A 199 -13.74 -2.69 3.41
C PHE A 199 -14.36 -2.34 2.06
N ILE A 200 -13.83 -1.34 1.36
CA ILE A 200 -14.32 -0.93 0.03
C ILE A 200 -14.20 -2.09 -0.96
N ALA A 201 -13.07 -2.79 -0.96
CA ALA A 201 -12.83 -3.92 -1.85
C ALA A 201 -13.86 -5.04 -1.65
N ILE A 202 -14.11 -5.44 -0.40
CA ILE A 202 -15.11 -6.47 -0.08
C ILE A 202 -16.55 -5.96 -0.33
N PHE A 203 -16.82 -4.68 -0.05
CA PHE A 203 -18.16 -4.10 -0.20
C PHE A 203 -18.60 -4.06 -1.65
N ARG A 204 -17.70 -3.87 -2.61
CA ARG A 204 -18.02 -3.86 -4.05
C ARG A 204 -18.74 -5.14 -4.50
N ASP A 205 -18.31 -6.29 -4.01
CA ASP A 205 -18.83 -7.60 -4.40
C ASP A 205 -19.78 -8.21 -3.35
N SER A 206 -20.10 -7.48 -2.28
CA SER A 206 -20.95 -7.97 -1.20
C SER A 206 -22.39 -8.18 -1.65
N LEU A 207 -22.94 -9.38 -1.39
CA LEU A 207 -24.34 -9.70 -1.61
C LEU A 207 -25.29 -8.85 -0.72
N LYS A 208 -24.78 -8.27 0.37
CA LYS A 208 -25.54 -7.40 1.28
C LYS A 208 -25.44 -5.92 0.93
N LYS A 209 -24.81 -5.56 -0.18
CA LYS A 209 -24.56 -4.18 -0.59
C LYS A 209 -25.80 -3.30 -0.52
N GLU A 210 -26.91 -3.74 -1.11
CA GLU A 210 -28.17 -2.96 -1.08
C GLU A 210 -28.71 -2.75 0.33
N SER A 211 -28.66 -3.79 1.17
CA SER A 211 -29.15 -3.71 2.54
C SER A 211 -28.31 -2.77 3.41
N VAL A 212 -27.00 -2.74 3.17
CA VAL A 212 -26.06 -1.85 3.86
C VAL A 212 -26.28 -0.41 3.40
N LEU A 213 -26.43 -0.16 2.10
CA LEU A 213 -26.68 1.16 1.52
C LEU A 213 -28.04 1.74 1.89
N ARG A 214 -29.06 0.92 2.16
CA ARG A 214 -30.39 1.40 2.52
C ARG A 214 -30.39 2.33 3.73
N ASN A 215 -29.44 2.16 4.64
CA ASN A 215 -29.27 2.98 5.83
C ASN A 215 -28.10 3.98 5.73
N ALA A 216 -27.52 4.12 4.54
CA ALA A 216 -26.41 5.04 4.31
C ALA A 216 -26.91 6.50 4.34
N ARG A 217 -26.12 7.36 5.00
CA ARG A 217 -26.34 8.81 4.96
C ARG A 217 -25.19 9.43 4.18
N LEU A 218 -25.42 9.68 2.91
CA LEU A 218 -24.45 10.36 2.04
C LEU A 218 -24.73 11.87 2.05
N SER A 219 -23.68 12.68 2.01
CA SER A 219 -23.81 14.13 1.88
C SER A 219 -24.24 14.52 0.46
N ALA A 220 -24.81 15.72 0.31
CA ALA A 220 -25.13 16.25 -1.03
C ALA A 220 -23.88 16.38 -1.92
N HIS A 221 -22.74 16.68 -1.31
CA HIS A 221 -21.45 16.73 -2.01
C HIS A 221 -21.06 15.34 -2.52
N ASP A 222 -21.13 14.28 -1.68
CA ASP A 222 -20.81 12.92 -2.10
C ASP A 222 -21.72 12.44 -3.24
N LEU A 223 -23.01 12.78 -3.17
CA LEU A 223 -23.97 12.45 -4.24
C LEU A 223 -23.62 13.15 -5.57
N SER A 224 -23.18 14.40 -5.51
CA SER A 224 -22.69 15.14 -6.69
C SER A 224 -21.44 14.49 -7.28
N GLU A 225 -20.47 14.13 -6.44
CA GLU A 225 -19.23 13.48 -6.89
C GLU A 225 -19.50 12.09 -7.49
N ILE A 226 -20.46 11.33 -6.94
CA ILE A 226 -20.91 10.06 -7.51
C ILE A 226 -21.55 10.29 -8.89
N SER A 227 -22.45 11.28 -9.00
CA SER A 227 -23.12 11.62 -10.26
C SER A 227 -22.13 12.02 -11.34
N ASN A 228 -21.05 12.72 -10.97
CA ASN A 228 -19.99 13.14 -11.89
C ASN A 228 -18.98 12.02 -12.22
N GLY A 229 -19.12 10.84 -11.61
CA GLY A 229 -18.20 9.72 -11.79
C GLY A 229 -16.83 9.90 -11.12
N ASN A 230 -16.68 10.89 -10.24
CA ASN A 230 -15.44 11.17 -9.53
C ASN A 230 -15.26 10.30 -8.27
N LEU A 231 -16.35 9.77 -7.72
CA LEU A 231 -16.38 9.00 -6.50
C LEU A 231 -17.24 7.76 -6.67
N GLY A 232 -16.78 6.60 -6.20
CA GLY A 232 -17.58 5.39 -6.12
C GLY A 232 -18.58 5.45 -4.96
N VAL A 233 -19.73 4.77 -5.11
CA VAL A 233 -20.74 4.69 -4.03
C VAL A 233 -20.16 4.04 -2.76
N GLU A 234 -19.33 3.01 -2.93
CA GLU A 234 -18.66 2.30 -1.86
C GLU A 234 -17.65 3.18 -1.13
N GLU A 235 -16.93 4.00 -1.88
CA GLU A 235 -15.97 4.96 -1.34
C GLU A 235 -16.67 6.07 -0.55
N ALA A 236 -17.77 6.60 -1.09
CA ALA A 236 -18.59 7.60 -0.41
C ALA A 236 -19.17 7.05 0.90
N PHE A 237 -19.68 5.82 0.86
CA PHE A 237 -20.19 5.15 2.06
C PHE A 237 -19.06 4.91 3.10
N ALA A 238 -17.92 4.38 2.68
CA ALA A 238 -16.79 4.14 3.57
C ALA A 238 -16.23 5.42 4.21
N LYS A 239 -16.32 6.58 3.51
CA LYS A 239 -15.97 7.89 4.09
C LYS A 239 -16.87 8.28 5.29
N SER A 240 -18.12 7.82 5.31
CA SER A 240 -19.05 8.08 6.41
C SER A 240 -18.81 7.21 7.63
N LEU A 241 -17.95 6.19 7.52
CA LEU A 241 -17.63 5.25 8.60
C LEU A 241 -16.30 5.62 9.27
N SER A 242 -16.20 5.32 10.57
CA SER A 242 -14.93 5.45 11.30
C SER A 242 -14.22 4.11 11.37
N PHE A 243 -12.95 4.09 10.96
CA PHE A 243 -12.06 2.93 11.05
C PHE A 243 -10.96 3.11 12.12
N GLN A 244 -11.12 4.09 13.03
CA GLN A 244 -10.20 4.34 14.14
C GLN A 244 -10.41 3.36 15.30
N SER A 245 -11.65 3.00 15.59
CA SER A 245 -11.99 2.12 16.71
C SER A 245 -11.97 0.65 16.28
N PRO A 246 -11.16 -0.22 16.92
CA PRO A 246 -11.17 -1.66 16.65
C PRO A 246 -12.55 -2.29 16.75
N ARG A 247 -13.38 -1.82 17.69
CA ARG A 247 -14.77 -2.28 17.86
C ARG A 247 -15.63 -1.93 16.66
N LEU A 248 -15.56 -0.67 16.17
CA LEU A 248 -16.34 -0.23 15.01
C LEU A 248 -15.88 -0.95 13.73
N ILE A 249 -14.59 -1.20 13.59
CA ILE A 249 -14.04 -1.99 12.46
C ILE A 249 -14.72 -3.37 12.43
N VAL A 250 -14.72 -4.10 13.55
CA VAL A 250 -15.39 -5.41 13.65
C VAL A 250 -16.87 -5.33 13.25
N GLU A 251 -17.60 -4.31 13.72
CA GLU A 251 -19.01 -4.12 13.39
C GLU A 251 -19.23 -3.83 11.91
N HIS A 252 -18.37 -2.99 11.29
CA HIS A 252 -18.48 -2.65 9.87
C HIS A 252 -18.32 -3.88 8.98
N PHE A 253 -17.28 -4.68 9.21
CA PHE A 253 -17.07 -5.89 8.42
C PHE A 253 -18.17 -6.96 8.65
N ARG A 254 -18.64 -7.13 9.88
CA ARG A 254 -19.75 -8.05 10.20
C ARG A 254 -21.06 -7.68 9.50
N ARG A 255 -21.27 -6.38 9.23
CA ARG A 255 -22.44 -5.91 8.44
C ARG A 255 -22.31 -6.29 6.97
N LEU A 256 -21.10 -6.31 6.40
CA LEU A 256 -20.87 -6.74 5.03
C LEU A 256 -21.07 -8.24 4.87
N ASP A 257 -20.48 -9.00 5.78
CA ASP A 257 -20.55 -10.45 5.76
C ASP A 257 -20.45 -11.00 7.19
N SER A 258 -21.44 -11.77 7.60
CA SER A 258 -21.45 -12.38 8.94
C SER A 258 -20.38 -13.47 9.13
N GLN A 259 -19.77 -13.96 8.06
CA GLN A 259 -18.65 -14.91 8.11
C GLN A 259 -17.32 -14.22 8.47
N ILE A 260 -17.23 -12.90 8.29
CA ILE A 260 -16.05 -12.13 8.67
C ILE A 260 -16.07 -11.88 10.19
N ASP A 261 -15.41 -12.75 10.94
CA ASP A 261 -15.26 -12.61 12.39
C ASP A 261 -13.88 -12.02 12.76
N LEU A 262 -13.72 -10.72 12.52
CA LEU A 262 -12.49 -10.01 12.90
C LEU A 262 -12.26 -9.99 14.42
N LEU A 263 -13.33 -10.12 15.24
CA LEU A 263 -13.17 -10.14 16.67
C LEU A 263 -12.39 -11.37 17.14
N SER A 264 -12.67 -12.55 16.58
CA SER A 264 -11.95 -13.77 16.89
C SER A 264 -10.47 -13.67 16.48
N VAL A 265 -10.18 -13.01 15.36
CA VAL A 265 -8.81 -12.76 14.89
C VAL A 265 -8.06 -11.81 15.83
N GLN A 266 -8.71 -10.71 16.21
CA GLN A 266 -8.08 -9.65 17.02
C GLN A 266 -7.94 -10.05 18.50
N ARG A 267 -8.75 -10.96 19.03
CA ARG A 267 -8.60 -11.50 20.40
C ARG A 267 -7.45 -12.49 20.56
N LYS A 268 -6.89 -13.01 19.47
CA LYS A 268 -5.75 -13.91 19.55
C LYS A 268 -4.51 -13.16 20.07
N PRO A 269 -3.79 -13.71 21.03
CA PRO A 269 -2.56 -13.09 21.55
C PRO A 269 -1.49 -13.02 20.46
N ILE A 270 -0.60 -12.05 20.59
CA ILE A 270 0.58 -11.93 19.74
C ILE A 270 1.68 -12.78 20.37
N ALA A 271 2.22 -13.75 19.63
CA ALA A 271 3.26 -14.71 20.00
C ALA A 271 3.86 -14.55 21.42
N ARG A 272 3.63 -15.48 22.33
CA ARG A 272 4.15 -15.51 23.70
C ARG A 272 3.81 -14.30 24.60
N GLN A 273 2.93 -13.40 24.14
CA GLN A 273 2.46 -12.23 24.91
C GLN A 273 1.07 -12.49 25.47
N THR A 274 0.76 -11.86 26.59
CA THR A 274 -0.59 -11.91 27.19
C THR A 274 -1.55 -10.90 26.56
N VAL A 275 -1.02 -9.90 25.84
CA VAL A 275 -1.79 -8.82 25.23
C VAL A 275 -2.40 -9.30 23.91
N SER A 276 -3.69 -9.13 23.76
CA SER A 276 -4.37 -9.42 22.50
C SER A 276 -4.09 -8.32 21.46
N ILE A 277 -4.31 -8.66 20.18
CA ILE A 277 -4.25 -7.66 19.10
C ILE A 277 -5.24 -6.54 19.38
N PHE A 278 -6.45 -6.88 19.80
CA PHE A 278 -7.51 -5.91 20.09
C PHE A 278 -7.05 -4.88 21.13
N ASP A 279 -6.52 -5.33 22.26
CA ASP A 279 -6.05 -4.45 23.33
C ASP A 279 -4.87 -3.58 22.86
N SER A 280 -3.98 -4.15 22.04
CA SER A 280 -2.86 -3.41 21.46
C SER A 280 -3.33 -2.27 20.55
N LEU A 281 -4.32 -2.51 19.69
CA LEU A 281 -4.88 -1.48 18.82
C LEU A 281 -5.63 -0.40 19.60
N GLU A 282 -6.41 -0.78 20.63
CA GLU A 282 -7.06 0.20 21.50
C GLU A 282 -6.06 1.09 22.22
N GLN A 283 -4.98 0.52 22.74
CA GLN A 283 -3.90 1.30 23.36
C GLN A 283 -3.26 2.28 22.38
N LEU A 284 -3.01 1.86 21.12
CA LEU A 284 -2.47 2.73 20.08
C LEU A 284 -3.36 3.94 19.85
N VAL A 285 -4.65 3.69 19.66
CA VAL A 285 -5.64 4.76 19.42
C VAL A 285 -5.75 5.69 20.62
N MET A 286 -5.78 5.15 21.85
CA MET A 286 -5.84 5.96 23.08
C MET A 286 -4.58 6.86 23.22
N ARG A 287 -3.39 6.33 22.96
CA ARG A 287 -2.15 7.12 23.02
C ARG A 287 -2.12 8.22 21.99
N ARG A 288 -2.53 7.91 20.75
CA ARG A 288 -2.68 8.95 19.71
C ARG A 288 -3.65 10.04 20.14
N HIS A 289 -4.79 9.66 20.75
CA HIS A 289 -5.78 10.62 21.23
C HIS A 289 -5.21 11.53 22.33
N ALA A 290 -4.54 10.94 23.33
CA ALA A 290 -3.90 11.68 24.40
C ALA A 290 -2.84 12.66 23.87
N PHE A 291 -2.03 12.23 22.90
CA PHE A 291 -1.02 13.07 22.28
C PHE A 291 -1.64 14.25 21.52
N ILE A 292 -2.63 13.99 20.63
CA ILE A 292 -3.19 15.03 19.75
C ILE A 292 -4.04 16.04 20.54
N HIS A 293 -4.86 15.57 21.49
CA HIS A 293 -5.82 16.44 22.17
C HIS A 293 -5.33 17.00 23.49
N GLN A 294 -4.38 16.34 24.14
CA GLN A 294 -3.89 16.72 25.46
C GLN A 294 -2.42 17.15 25.45
N GLY A 295 -1.70 16.98 24.32
CA GLY A 295 -0.25 17.24 24.24
C GLY A 295 0.57 16.29 25.12
N HIS A 296 0.00 15.13 25.53
CA HIS A 296 0.67 14.22 26.45
C HIS A 296 1.80 13.46 25.78
N ILE A 297 3.03 13.65 26.30
CA ILE A 297 4.22 12.92 25.87
C ILE A 297 4.62 11.97 27.00
N GLY A 298 4.39 10.68 26.82
CA GLY A 298 4.77 9.65 27.79
C GLY A 298 6.23 9.20 27.61
N ALA A 299 6.99 9.14 28.69
CA ALA A 299 8.38 8.69 28.69
C ALA A 299 8.55 7.21 28.30
N ASP A 300 7.47 6.43 28.34
CA ASP A 300 7.45 5.01 28.06
C ASP A 300 7.35 4.65 26.56
N LEU A 301 7.09 5.64 25.70
CA LEU A 301 7.06 5.44 24.24
C LEU A 301 8.49 5.55 23.65
N THR A 302 9.36 4.68 24.09
CA THR A 302 10.73 4.55 23.58
C THR A 302 10.74 3.96 22.15
N ASP A 303 11.88 4.06 21.45
CA ASP A 303 12.07 3.45 20.12
C ASP A 303 11.73 1.95 20.14
N LYS A 304 12.20 1.23 21.15
CA LYS A 304 11.91 -0.20 21.34
C LYS A 304 10.41 -0.48 21.57
N ALA A 305 9.71 0.44 22.24
CA ALA A 305 8.26 0.33 22.40
C ALA A 305 7.54 0.54 21.07
N LEU A 306 7.99 1.51 20.27
CA LEU A 306 7.42 1.78 18.96
C LEU A 306 7.71 0.68 17.95
N GLU A 307 8.90 0.09 17.94
CA GLU A 307 9.24 -1.08 17.13
C GLU A 307 8.30 -2.26 17.44
N ARG A 308 8.03 -2.53 18.72
CA ARG A 308 7.04 -3.56 19.11
C ARG A 308 5.65 -3.27 18.54
N TRP A 309 5.22 -2.00 18.50
CA TRP A 309 3.94 -1.63 17.92
C TRP A 309 3.92 -1.84 16.41
N LEU A 310 5.01 -1.53 15.71
CA LEU A 310 5.16 -1.83 14.30
C LEU A 310 5.08 -3.33 14.01
N ASP A 311 5.66 -4.17 14.90
CA ASP A 311 5.54 -5.62 14.79
C ASP A 311 4.10 -6.09 15.02
N HIS A 312 3.43 -5.55 16.04
CA HIS A 312 2.02 -5.86 16.32
C HIS A 312 1.13 -5.49 15.12
N LEU A 313 1.29 -4.30 14.55
CA LEU A 313 0.53 -3.85 13.39
C LEU A 313 0.79 -4.74 12.16
N SER A 314 2.03 -5.16 11.92
CA SER A 314 2.35 -6.10 10.84
C SER A 314 1.65 -7.45 11.04
N VAL A 315 1.63 -7.99 12.26
CA VAL A 315 0.91 -9.22 12.60
C VAL A 315 -0.61 -9.05 12.40
N VAL A 316 -1.17 -7.89 12.80
CA VAL A 316 -2.58 -7.55 12.58
C VAL A 316 -2.93 -7.63 11.09
N GLY A 317 -2.21 -6.89 10.25
CA GLY A 317 -2.48 -6.84 8.81
C GLY A 317 -2.50 -8.23 8.19
N ARG A 318 -1.47 -9.03 8.45
CA ARG A 318 -1.37 -10.40 7.92
C ARG A 318 -2.47 -11.33 8.43
N ARG A 319 -2.79 -11.30 9.72
CA ARG A 319 -3.86 -12.16 10.28
C ARG A 319 -5.23 -11.79 9.76
N VAL A 320 -5.51 -10.50 9.62
CA VAL A 320 -6.78 -10.02 9.06
C VAL A 320 -6.89 -10.40 7.59
N HIS A 321 -5.84 -10.18 6.81
CA HIS A 321 -5.81 -10.59 5.40
C HIS A 321 -5.95 -12.12 5.24
N GLY A 322 -5.22 -12.91 6.05
CA GLY A 322 -5.35 -14.36 6.07
C GLY A 322 -6.77 -14.83 6.44
N HIS A 323 -7.46 -14.10 7.31
CA HIS A 323 -8.86 -14.38 7.63
C HIS A 323 -9.79 -14.10 6.45
N PHE A 324 -9.60 -12.98 5.71
CA PHE A 324 -10.34 -12.73 4.47
C PHE A 324 -10.09 -13.82 3.44
N ALA A 325 -8.82 -14.18 3.22
CA ALA A 325 -8.46 -15.24 2.30
C ALA A 325 -9.12 -16.57 2.66
N ALA A 326 -9.11 -16.95 3.93
CA ALA A 326 -9.78 -18.17 4.40
C ALA A 326 -11.30 -18.11 4.24
N THR A 327 -11.92 -16.95 4.49
CA THR A 327 -13.38 -16.74 4.39
C THR A 327 -13.86 -16.86 2.94
N TYR A 328 -13.08 -16.32 1.99
CA TYR A 328 -13.47 -16.27 0.58
C TYR A 328 -12.77 -17.33 -0.29
N GLY A 329 -11.94 -18.18 0.29
CA GLY A 329 -11.22 -19.22 -0.44
C GLY A 329 -10.14 -18.68 -1.38
N TRP A 330 -9.56 -17.51 -1.09
CA TRP A 330 -8.46 -16.98 -1.88
C TRP A 330 -7.16 -17.76 -1.64
N PRO A 331 -6.33 -17.96 -2.65
CA PRO A 331 -5.04 -18.59 -2.45
C PRO A 331 -4.15 -17.67 -1.60
N ILE A 332 -3.57 -18.22 -0.55
CA ILE A 332 -2.55 -17.52 0.23
C ILE A 332 -1.22 -17.75 -0.46
N ASP A 333 -0.63 -16.68 -0.99
CA ASP A 333 0.71 -16.75 -1.59
C ASP A 333 1.69 -17.27 -0.52
N ALA A 334 2.45 -18.33 -0.84
CA ALA A 334 3.43 -18.95 0.06
C ALA A 334 4.57 -17.97 0.49
N GLN A 335 4.60 -16.76 -0.09
CA GLN A 335 5.52 -15.68 0.27
C GLN A 335 5.01 -14.84 1.46
N THR A 336 3.78 -15.03 1.92
CA THR A 336 3.30 -14.42 3.16
C THR A 336 3.70 -15.35 4.30
N PRO A 337 4.72 -15.05 5.12
CA PRO A 337 5.10 -15.94 6.22
C PRO A 337 3.89 -16.11 7.13
N THR A 338 3.40 -17.33 7.23
CA THR A 338 2.44 -17.74 8.26
C THR A 338 3.11 -17.60 9.61
N VAL A 339 2.75 -16.59 10.39
CA VAL A 339 3.20 -16.38 11.78
C VAL A 339 2.18 -16.92 12.74
#